data_e74cfbb7bbb277584393ece3d243f5a8
#
_entry.id   e74cfbb7bbb277584393ece3d243f5a8
#
_cell.length_a   1.000
_cell.length_b   1.000
_cell.length_c   1.000
_cell.angle_alpha   90.00
_cell.angle_beta   90.00
_cell.angle_gamma   90.00
#
_symmetry.space_group_name_H-M   'P 1'
#
loop_
_entity.id
_entity.type
_entity.pdbx_description
1 polymer ?
#
loop_
_entity_poly.entity_id
_entity_poly.type
_entity_poly.pdbx_seq_one_letter_code
_entity_poly.pdbx_strand_id
1 'polypeptide(L)'
;MLNYQTYGRYRSRFSRQNRRRNDNLEQQAKALYKSWFIDFEPFKEEEFIESEIGDIPAGWSIVKFGDITEIPKKTVNPQRFPDATFYHYSLPACDNGLIPEIQTGKEIMSNKILLQNDTTLFSKLNPRIKRIWFTCEVLPNSICSTEFIPFRAKDDNESSYIFSIVNSDAFYATVMGCVNGATGSHQRFHAEDTEDFLCPYNKDVVNEFSKLIEPILSQMHDLRHENVMLASTRDTLLPRLMSGELKINEIAC
;
A
#
# COMPACT_ATOMS: atom_id res chain seq x y z
N MET A 1 22.63 -36.49 2.38
CA MET A 1 22.47 -35.55 1.26
C MET A 1 21.04 -35.01 1.27
N LEU A 2 20.81 -33.83 1.86
CA LEU A 2 19.54 -33.14 1.69
C LEU A 2 19.48 -32.65 0.24
N ASN A 3 18.51 -33.17 -0.50
CA ASN A 3 18.39 -33.02 -1.93
C ASN A 3 18.07 -31.54 -2.26
N TYR A 4 18.71 -30.94 -3.25
CA TYR A 4 18.52 -29.60 -3.80
C TYR A 4 17.04 -29.21 -3.96
N GLN A 5 16.23 -30.20 -4.36
CA GLN A 5 14.77 -30.04 -4.49
C GLN A 5 14.06 -29.80 -3.16
N THR A 6 14.61 -30.25 -2.06
CA THR A 6 14.02 -30.08 -0.72
C THR A 6 14.22 -28.66 -0.22
N TYR A 7 15.41 -28.07 -0.42
CA TYR A 7 15.73 -26.72 0.01
C TYR A 7 14.96 -25.66 -0.80
N GLY A 8 14.86 -25.83 -2.11
CA GLY A 8 14.04 -24.98 -2.97
C GLY A 8 12.54 -25.04 -2.62
N ARG A 9 12.04 -26.21 -2.18
CA ARG A 9 10.65 -26.38 -1.73
C ARG A 9 10.37 -25.70 -0.41
N TYR A 10 11.24 -25.79 0.58
CA TYR A 10 11.04 -25.14 1.89
C TYR A 10 10.90 -23.62 1.72
N ARG A 11 11.68 -23.04 0.87
CA ARG A 11 11.79 -21.62 0.68
C ARG A 11 10.69 -20.99 -0.19
N SER A 12 10.30 -21.64 -1.27
CA SER A 12 9.07 -21.28 -1.99
C SER A 12 7.82 -21.40 -1.10
N ARG A 13 7.94 -22.18 0.01
CA ARG A 13 6.90 -22.32 1.02
C ARG A 13 6.82 -21.08 1.92
N PHE A 14 7.94 -20.56 2.46
CA PHE A 14 7.93 -19.37 3.32
C PHE A 14 7.47 -18.11 2.57
N SER A 15 8.01 -17.86 1.39
CA SER A 15 7.58 -16.72 0.57
C SER A 15 6.10 -16.83 0.14
N ARG A 16 5.61 -18.04 -0.15
CA ARG A 16 4.17 -18.29 -0.39
C ARG A 16 3.33 -18.11 0.87
N GLN A 17 3.85 -18.52 2.02
CA GLN A 17 3.16 -18.37 3.30
C GLN A 17 3.02 -16.89 3.68
N ASN A 18 4.08 -16.08 3.51
CA ASN A 18 4.03 -14.65 3.78
C ASN A 18 3.09 -13.91 2.81
N ARG A 19 3.04 -14.30 1.53
CA ARG A 19 2.05 -13.75 0.59
C ARG A 19 0.63 -14.05 1.04
N ARG A 20 0.33 -15.31 1.40
CA ARG A 20 -1.00 -15.69 1.91
C ARG A 20 -1.37 -14.96 3.19
N ARG A 21 -0.38 -14.70 4.08
CA ARG A 21 -0.60 -13.90 5.28
C ARG A 21 -0.94 -12.45 4.91
N ASN A 22 -0.22 -11.86 3.96
CA ASN A 22 -0.51 -10.52 3.47
C ASN A 22 -1.90 -10.43 2.85
N ASP A 23 -2.28 -11.37 1.99
CA ASP A 23 -3.61 -11.43 1.39
C ASP A 23 -4.71 -11.53 2.46
N ASN A 24 -4.47 -12.31 3.51
CA ASN A 24 -5.41 -12.48 4.62
C ASN A 24 -5.51 -11.20 5.48
N LEU A 25 -4.39 -10.55 5.77
CA LEU A 25 -4.35 -9.27 6.50
C LEU A 25 -5.08 -8.16 5.71
N GLU A 26 -4.88 -8.10 4.40
CA GLU A 26 -5.61 -7.16 3.55
C GLU A 26 -7.12 -7.41 3.57
N GLN A 27 -7.54 -8.68 3.52
CA GLN A 27 -8.95 -9.05 3.65
C GLN A 27 -9.52 -8.70 5.02
N GLN A 28 -8.75 -8.88 6.10
CA GLN A 28 -9.16 -8.46 7.44
C GLN A 28 -9.34 -6.95 7.54
N ALA A 29 -8.39 -6.16 7.01
CA ALA A 29 -8.51 -4.70 6.98
C ALA A 29 -9.76 -4.25 6.22
N LYS A 30 -10.04 -4.85 5.06
CA LYS A 30 -11.26 -4.57 4.28
C LYS A 30 -12.54 -4.94 5.03
N ALA A 31 -12.55 -6.11 5.68
CA ALA A 31 -13.70 -6.57 6.45
C ALA A 31 -13.98 -5.66 7.65
N LEU A 32 -12.93 -5.21 8.35
CA LEU A 32 -13.05 -4.26 9.45
C LEU A 32 -13.62 -2.92 8.97
N TYR A 33 -13.09 -2.36 7.87
CA TYR A 33 -13.63 -1.13 7.31
C TYR A 33 -15.10 -1.28 6.92
N LYS A 34 -15.44 -2.36 6.23
CA LYS A 34 -16.83 -2.65 5.84
C LYS A 34 -17.74 -2.73 7.07
N SER A 35 -17.34 -3.51 8.07
CA SER A 35 -18.10 -3.69 9.32
C SER A 35 -18.34 -2.36 10.06
N TRP A 36 -17.33 -1.48 10.13
CA TRP A 36 -17.39 -0.26 10.92
C TRP A 36 -18.06 0.91 10.20
N PHE A 37 -17.80 1.08 8.88
CA PHE A 37 -18.16 2.29 8.13
C PHE A 37 -19.17 2.06 7.00
N ILE A 38 -19.53 0.82 6.72
CA ILE A 38 -20.54 0.49 5.71
C ILE A 38 -21.73 -0.21 6.36
N ASP A 39 -21.47 -1.27 7.14
CA ASP A 39 -22.52 -2.06 7.80
C ASP A 39 -22.83 -1.52 9.21
N PHE A 40 -21.99 -0.65 9.77
CA PHE A 40 -22.10 -0.04 11.12
C PHE A 40 -22.32 -1.07 12.23
N GLU A 41 -21.73 -2.28 12.10
CA GLU A 41 -21.93 -3.41 12.99
C GLU A 41 -21.70 -3.08 14.48
N PRO A 42 -20.63 -2.34 14.88
CA PRO A 42 -20.40 -1.98 16.28
C PRO A 42 -21.42 -0.97 16.83
N PHE A 43 -22.19 -0.31 15.97
CA PHE A 43 -23.06 0.82 16.30
C PHE A 43 -24.55 0.50 16.10
N LYS A 44 -24.92 -0.79 15.87
CA LYS A 44 -26.31 -1.20 15.57
C LYS A 44 -27.33 -0.89 16.67
N GLU A 45 -26.86 -0.74 17.90
CA GLU A 45 -27.72 -0.41 19.05
C GLU A 45 -27.91 1.10 19.20
N GLU A 46 -27.21 1.92 18.40
CA GLU A 46 -27.34 3.38 18.41
C GLU A 46 -28.56 3.83 17.60
N GLU A 47 -28.98 5.07 17.80
CA GLU A 47 -29.97 5.71 16.95
C GLU A 47 -29.35 6.02 15.59
N PHE A 48 -30.12 5.84 14.50
CA PHE A 48 -29.69 6.14 13.14
C PHE A 48 -30.44 7.36 12.61
N ILE A 49 -29.74 8.14 11.78
CA ILE A 49 -30.26 9.32 11.10
C ILE A 49 -30.07 9.19 9.60
N GLU A 50 -31.01 9.72 8.79
CA GLU A 50 -30.91 9.74 7.34
C GLU A 50 -29.77 10.66 6.87
N SER A 51 -28.99 10.21 5.87
CA SER A 51 -27.92 10.96 5.25
C SER A 51 -27.89 10.78 3.72
N GLU A 52 -26.98 11.49 3.05
CA GLU A 52 -26.78 11.42 1.58
C GLU A 52 -26.31 10.03 1.10
N ILE A 53 -25.72 9.21 1.97
CA ILE A 53 -25.22 7.87 1.65
C ILE A 53 -26.05 6.74 2.28
N GLY A 54 -27.22 7.07 2.81
CA GLY A 54 -28.08 6.17 3.58
C GLY A 54 -28.06 6.47 5.07
N ASP A 55 -28.63 5.58 5.88
CA ASP A 55 -28.71 5.77 7.33
C ASP A 55 -27.33 5.60 7.98
N ILE A 56 -26.97 6.57 8.85
CA ILE A 56 -25.71 6.56 9.62
C ILE A 56 -26.02 6.69 11.12
N PRO A 57 -25.13 6.22 12.02
CA PRO A 57 -25.34 6.40 13.46
C PRO A 57 -25.43 7.88 13.86
N ALA A 58 -26.27 8.19 14.82
CA ALA A 58 -26.42 9.55 15.33
C ALA A 58 -25.09 10.11 15.87
N GLY A 59 -24.81 11.37 15.58
CA GLY A 59 -23.52 12.00 15.94
C GLY A 59 -22.39 11.76 14.94
N TRP A 60 -22.63 11.00 13.85
CA TRP A 60 -21.73 10.94 12.71
C TRP A 60 -22.03 12.06 11.71
N SER A 61 -21.07 12.36 10.85
CA SER A 61 -21.19 13.31 9.76
C SER A 61 -20.77 12.65 8.44
N ILE A 62 -21.20 13.24 7.33
CA ILE A 62 -20.67 12.91 6.02
C ILE A 62 -19.66 13.98 5.63
N VAL A 63 -18.47 13.54 5.25
CA VAL A 63 -17.39 14.42 4.78
C VAL A 63 -16.97 14.01 3.38
N LYS A 64 -16.46 14.97 2.60
CA LYS A 64 -15.84 14.67 1.33
C LYS A 64 -14.42 14.11 1.55
N PHE A 65 -14.03 13.17 0.71
CA PHE A 65 -12.68 12.60 0.77
C PHE A 65 -11.58 13.67 0.65
N GLY A 66 -11.79 14.68 -0.20
CA GLY A 66 -10.89 15.82 -0.33
C GLY A 66 -10.79 16.71 0.93
N ASP A 67 -11.78 16.66 1.84
CA ASP A 67 -11.74 17.42 3.09
C ASP A 67 -10.80 16.80 4.13
N ILE A 68 -10.60 15.47 4.07
CA ILE A 68 -9.76 14.72 5.01
C ILE A 68 -8.42 14.28 4.42
N THR A 69 -8.19 14.50 3.12
CA THR A 69 -6.95 14.13 2.43
C THR A 69 -6.24 15.32 1.82
N GLU A 70 -4.95 15.17 1.64
CA GLU A 70 -4.10 16.04 0.83
C GLU A 70 -3.29 15.24 -0.18
N ILE A 71 -2.90 15.87 -1.28
CA ILE A 71 -2.03 15.28 -2.29
C ILE A 71 -0.70 16.01 -2.27
N PRO A 72 0.40 15.37 -1.81
CA PRO A 72 1.73 15.96 -1.83
C PRO A 72 2.14 16.37 -3.24
N LYS A 73 2.51 17.66 -3.42
CA LYS A 73 2.90 18.23 -4.72
C LYS A 73 4.42 18.41 -4.85
N LYS A 74 5.19 18.15 -3.79
CA LYS A 74 6.64 18.36 -3.79
C LYS A 74 7.33 17.35 -4.68
N THR A 75 7.98 17.83 -5.74
CA THR A 75 8.70 16.98 -6.69
C THR A 75 10.20 17.19 -6.60
N VAL A 76 10.95 16.18 -7.05
CA VAL A 76 12.40 16.22 -7.21
C VAL A 76 12.77 15.72 -8.60
N ASN A 77 13.82 16.32 -9.18
CA ASN A 77 14.49 15.75 -10.34
C ASN A 77 15.73 14.99 -9.87
N PRO A 78 15.70 13.64 -9.84
CA PRO A 78 16.82 12.85 -9.33
C PRO A 78 18.12 13.05 -10.13
N GLN A 79 18.06 13.37 -11.41
CA GLN A 79 19.24 13.60 -12.25
C GLN A 79 20.10 14.80 -11.78
N ARG A 80 19.54 15.72 -10.98
CA ARG A 80 20.31 16.78 -10.33
C ARG A 80 21.20 16.27 -9.19
N PHE A 81 20.99 15.04 -8.77
CA PHE A 81 21.73 14.35 -7.70
C PHE A 81 22.16 12.96 -8.20
N PRO A 82 23.03 12.86 -9.22
CA PRO A 82 23.28 11.65 -9.98
C PRO A 82 23.79 10.48 -9.13
N ASP A 83 24.57 10.78 -8.08
CA ASP A 83 25.17 9.77 -7.20
C ASP A 83 24.37 9.54 -5.91
N ALA A 84 23.29 10.29 -5.68
CA ALA A 84 22.42 10.06 -4.54
C ALA A 84 21.59 8.79 -4.74
N THR A 85 21.40 8.05 -3.65
CA THR A 85 20.52 6.88 -3.61
C THR A 85 19.09 7.30 -3.37
N PHE A 86 18.17 6.76 -4.15
CA PHE A 86 16.73 6.96 -4.05
C PHE A 86 16.03 5.62 -3.84
N TYR A 87 14.97 5.64 -3.03
CA TYR A 87 14.03 4.53 -2.86
C TYR A 87 12.80 4.81 -3.73
N HIS A 88 12.75 4.18 -4.90
CA HIS A 88 11.77 4.49 -5.94
C HIS A 88 10.57 3.56 -5.89
N TYR A 89 9.45 4.10 -5.48
CA TYR A 89 8.13 3.45 -5.50
C TYR A 89 7.56 3.58 -6.91
N SER A 90 7.94 2.65 -7.77
CA SER A 90 7.56 2.59 -9.19
C SER A 90 6.37 1.65 -9.41
N LEU A 91 5.71 1.72 -10.60
CA LEU A 91 4.68 0.73 -10.95
C LEU A 91 5.25 -0.69 -11.07
N PRO A 92 6.42 -0.90 -11.70
CA PRO A 92 7.06 -2.21 -11.69
C PRO A 92 7.36 -2.73 -10.28
N ALA A 93 7.82 -1.87 -9.37
CA ALA A 93 8.07 -2.23 -7.98
C ALA A 93 6.78 -2.63 -7.25
N CYS A 94 5.68 -1.93 -7.55
CA CYS A 94 4.35 -2.27 -7.03
C CYS A 94 3.92 -3.66 -7.50
N ASP A 95 4.04 -3.95 -8.79
CA ASP A 95 3.68 -5.25 -9.38
C ASP A 95 4.60 -6.38 -8.90
N ASN A 96 5.84 -6.05 -8.52
CA ASN A 96 6.86 -7.01 -8.08
C ASN A 96 6.95 -7.18 -6.55
N GLY A 97 5.86 -6.93 -5.83
CA GLY A 97 5.76 -7.27 -4.41
C GLY A 97 5.78 -6.09 -3.45
N LEU A 98 5.54 -4.86 -3.93
CA LEU A 98 5.41 -3.66 -3.10
C LEU A 98 6.67 -3.37 -2.27
N ILE A 99 7.82 -3.42 -2.91
CA ILE A 99 9.13 -3.07 -2.34
C ILE A 99 9.78 -2.03 -3.25
N PRO A 100 10.22 -0.88 -2.72
CA PRO A 100 10.83 0.17 -3.53
C PRO A 100 12.14 -0.31 -4.16
N GLU A 101 12.37 0.10 -5.40
CA GLU A 101 13.64 -0.10 -6.10
C GLU A 101 14.69 0.87 -5.55
N ILE A 102 15.90 0.35 -5.30
CA ILE A 102 17.03 1.19 -4.92
C ILE A 102 17.76 1.58 -6.20
N GLN A 103 17.75 2.87 -6.52
CA GLN A 103 18.33 3.43 -7.74
C GLN A 103 19.18 4.65 -7.45
N THR A 104 20.19 4.90 -8.27
CA THR A 104 20.93 6.16 -8.24
C THR A 104 20.19 7.24 -9.04
N GLY A 105 20.44 8.50 -8.72
CA GLY A 105 19.74 9.61 -9.39
C GLY A 105 19.90 9.62 -10.90
N LYS A 106 21.06 9.18 -11.43
CA LYS A 106 21.33 9.09 -12.87
C LYS A 106 20.48 8.03 -13.60
N GLU A 107 19.95 7.03 -12.89
CA GLU A 107 19.12 5.98 -13.46
C GLU A 107 17.65 6.39 -13.60
N ILE A 108 17.25 7.48 -12.92
CA ILE A 108 15.86 7.92 -12.87
C ILE A 108 15.66 9.12 -13.82
N MET A 109 15.06 8.88 -14.97
CA MET A 109 15.03 9.80 -16.12
C MET A 109 13.95 10.89 -16.06
N SER A 110 13.12 10.93 -15.02
CA SER A 110 12.00 11.89 -14.92
C SER A 110 11.78 12.37 -13.50
N ASN A 111 11.13 13.53 -13.36
CA ASN A 111 10.70 14.04 -12.06
C ASN A 111 9.84 13.00 -11.32
N LYS A 112 9.96 13.01 -10.01
CA LYS A 112 9.24 12.13 -9.09
C LYS A 112 8.65 12.95 -7.96
N ILE A 113 7.62 12.41 -7.32
CA ILE A 113 7.00 13.01 -6.13
C ILE A 113 7.78 12.51 -4.91
N LEU A 114 8.15 13.43 -4.00
CA LEU A 114 8.75 13.08 -2.72
C LEU A 114 7.70 12.46 -1.81
N LEU A 115 8.03 11.32 -1.22
CA LEU A 115 7.16 10.61 -0.30
C LEU A 115 7.38 11.02 1.17
N GLN A 116 6.31 10.90 1.92
CA GLN A 116 6.26 10.98 3.38
C GLN A 116 5.72 9.66 3.92
N ASN A 117 5.90 9.44 5.23
CA ASN A 117 5.32 8.28 5.91
C ASN A 117 3.79 8.27 5.75
N ASP A 118 3.21 7.10 5.91
CA ASP A 118 1.77 6.90 6.01
C ASP A 118 0.97 7.45 4.81
N THR A 119 1.58 7.36 3.62
CA THR A 119 0.98 7.77 2.36
C THR A 119 0.37 6.58 1.63
N THR A 120 -0.86 6.71 1.17
CA THR A 120 -1.51 5.70 0.32
C THR A 120 -1.30 6.06 -1.15
N LEU A 121 -0.54 5.24 -1.86
CA LEU A 121 -0.33 5.36 -3.30
C LEU A 121 -1.41 4.59 -4.05
N PHE A 122 -2.11 5.25 -4.99
CA PHE A 122 -3.01 4.59 -5.92
C PHE A 122 -2.57 4.87 -7.36
N SER A 123 -2.42 3.82 -8.16
CA SER A 123 -2.04 3.99 -9.58
C SER A 123 -3.18 4.62 -10.38
N LYS A 124 -2.93 5.81 -10.94
CA LYS A 124 -3.87 6.43 -11.89
C LYS A 124 -3.81 5.80 -13.28
N LEU A 125 -2.71 5.10 -13.61
CA LEU A 125 -2.52 4.44 -14.89
C LEU A 125 -3.16 3.05 -14.89
N ASN A 126 -4.03 2.82 -15.85
CA ASN A 126 -4.77 1.56 -16.04
C ASN A 126 -5.41 1.07 -14.73
N PRO A 127 -6.37 1.82 -14.17
CA PRO A 127 -6.95 1.55 -12.85
C PRO A 127 -7.71 0.22 -12.78
N ARG A 128 -8.00 -0.43 -13.91
CA ARG A 128 -8.52 -1.81 -13.97
C ARG A 128 -7.60 -2.81 -13.28
N ILE A 129 -6.29 -2.53 -13.25
CA ILE A 129 -5.33 -3.25 -12.42
C ILE A 129 -5.20 -2.47 -11.13
N LYS A 130 -5.91 -2.91 -10.10
CA LYS A 130 -5.92 -2.24 -8.80
C LYS A 130 -4.52 -2.32 -8.17
N ARG A 131 -3.81 -1.18 -8.12
CA ARG A 131 -2.49 -1.04 -7.51
C ARG A 131 -2.58 -0.02 -6.40
N ILE A 132 -2.60 -0.50 -5.17
CA ILE A 132 -2.61 0.30 -3.96
C ILE A 132 -1.39 -0.09 -3.13
N TRP A 133 -0.68 0.92 -2.62
CA TRP A 133 0.51 0.71 -1.81
C TRP A 133 0.51 1.68 -0.63
N PHE A 134 0.33 1.18 0.57
CA PHE A 134 0.51 1.96 1.78
C PHE A 134 1.99 1.99 2.17
N THR A 135 2.53 3.19 2.36
CA THR A 135 3.93 3.43 2.74
C THR A 135 3.97 3.74 4.23
N CYS A 136 4.18 2.72 5.09
CA CYS A 136 4.25 2.91 6.54
C CYS A 136 5.41 3.85 6.91
N GLU A 137 6.61 3.38 6.75
CA GLU A 137 7.84 4.11 7.03
C GLU A 137 8.65 4.26 5.74
N VAL A 138 9.01 5.48 5.39
CA VAL A 138 9.82 5.74 4.20
C VAL A 138 11.22 6.22 4.58
N LEU A 139 12.21 5.71 3.87
CA LEU A 139 13.60 6.12 4.06
C LEU A 139 13.86 7.51 3.45
N PRO A 140 14.92 8.23 3.87
CA PRO A 140 15.32 9.47 3.21
C PRO A 140 15.48 9.28 1.70
N ASN A 141 15.09 10.28 0.91
CA ASN A 141 15.04 10.22 -0.56
C ASN A 141 14.06 9.19 -1.14
N SER A 142 13.01 8.82 -0.40
CA SER A 142 11.91 8.05 -0.97
C SER A 142 11.08 8.90 -1.92
N ILE A 143 10.83 8.34 -3.10
CA ILE A 143 10.12 9.00 -4.19
C ILE A 143 9.13 8.04 -4.85
N CYS A 144 8.01 8.54 -5.36
CA CYS A 144 7.13 7.71 -6.16
C CYS A 144 7.00 8.19 -7.62
N SER A 145 6.62 7.28 -8.48
CA SER A 145 6.26 7.58 -9.86
C SER A 145 5.11 8.59 -9.90
N THR A 146 5.16 9.53 -10.86
CA THR A 146 4.06 10.45 -11.14
C THR A 146 2.80 9.74 -11.66
N GLU A 147 2.86 8.46 -11.95
CA GLU A 147 1.70 7.61 -12.27
C GLU A 147 0.94 7.13 -11.03
N PHE A 148 1.45 7.40 -9.82
CA PHE A 148 0.67 7.27 -8.59
C PHE A 148 0.03 8.61 -8.20
N ILE A 149 -1.13 8.53 -7.57
CA ILE A 149 -1.72 9.59 -6.77
C ILE A 149 -1.39 9.24 -5.32
N PRO A 150 -0.59 10.07 -4.63
CA PRO A 150 -0.28 9.88 -3.23
C PRO A 150 -1.35 10.56 -2.37
N PHE A 151 -2.26 9.79 -1.79
CA PHE A 151 -3.22 10.28 -0.81
C PHE A 151 -2.61 10.26 0.59
N ARG A 152 -2.58 11.38 1.24
CA ARG A 152 -2.14 11.53 2.62
C ARG A 152 -3.29 12.06 3.47
N ALA A 153 -3.43 11.57 4.69
CA ALA A 153 -4.38 12.13 5.64
C ALA A 153 -3.93 13.56 6.06
N LYS A 154 -4.86 14.49 6.22
CA LYS A 154 -4.58 15.81 6.80
C LYS A 154 -4.24 15.71 8.29
N ASP A 155 -4.81 14.73 8.97
CA ASP A 155 -4.44 14.32 10.32
C ASP A 155 -3.74 12.96 10.24
N ASP A 156 -2.47 12.90 10.65
CA ASP A 156 -1.65 11.69 10.53
C ASP A 156 -2.28 10.47 11.24
N ASN A 157 -3.06 10.68 12.31
CA ASN A 157 -3.77 9.63 13.03
C ASN A 157 -4.88 8.96 12.20
N GLU A 158 -5.26 9.52 11.06
CA GLU A 158 -6.31 9.01 10.17
C GLU A 158 -5.77 8.28 8.94
N SER A 159 -4.44 8.12 8.82
CA SER A 159 -3.81 7.54 7.64
C SER A 159 -4.30 6.13 7.31
N SER A 160 -4.55 5.31 8.33
CA SER A 160 -5.11 3.96 8.18
C SER A 160 -6.56 3.98 7.70
N TYR A 161 -7.34 4.99 8.10
CA TYR A 161 -8.70 5.21 7.61
C TYR A 161 -8.68 5.60 6.13
N ILE A 162 -7.80 6.55 5.73
CA ILE A 162 -7.61 6.92 4.32
C ILE A 162 -7.23 5.71 3.47
N PHE A 163 -6.27 4.89 3.93
CA PHE A 163 -5.94 3.64 3.24
C PHE A 163 -7.15 2.74 3.06
N SER A 164 -7.97 2.60 4.10
CA SER A 164 -9.13 1.71 4.09
C SER A 164 -10.21 2.21 3.12
N ILE A 165 -10.46 3.53 3.07
CA ILE A 165 -11.34 4.15 2.06
C ILE A 165 -10.82 3.83 0.66
N VAL A 166 -9.56 4.15 0.35
CA VAL A 166 -8.94 3.96 -0.97
C VAL A 166 -8.96 2.49 -1.39
N ASN A 167 -8.83 1.57 -0.41
CA ASN A 167 -8.88 0.12 -0.66
C ASN A 167 -10.30 -0.44 -0.75
N SER A 168 -11.35 0.34 -0.42
CA SER A 168 -12.75 -0.09 -0.46
C SER A 168 -13.26 -0.33 -1.89
N ASP A 169 -14.29 -1.16 -1.99
CA ASP A 169 -14.93 -1.44 -3.28
C ASP A 169 -15.75 -0.25 -3.78
N ALA A 170 -16.33 0.54 -2.87
CA ALA A 170 -17.09 1.75 -3.21
C ALA A 170 -16.19 2.82 -3.85
N PHE A 171 -15.03 3.11 -3.22
CA PHE A 171 -14.06 4.05 -3.78
C PHE A 171 -13.52 3.57 -5.13
N TYR A 172 -13.22 2.28 -5.24
CA TYR A 172 -12.79 1.70 -6.52
C TYR A 172 -13.84 1.80 -7.61
N ALA A 173 -15.12 1.60 -7.29
CA ALA A 173 -16.24 1.77 -8.24
C ALA A 173 -16.34 3.23 -8.72
N THR A 174 -16.17 4.21 -7.83
CA THR A 174 -16.12 5.64 -8.19
C THR A 174 -14.97 5.92 -9.16
N VAL A 175 -13.76 5.45 -8.84
CA VAL A 175 -12.59 5.58 -9.74
C VAL A 175 -12.89 4.97 -11.10
N MET A 176 -13.48 3.78 -11.16
CA MET A 176 -13.82 3.11 -12.43
C MET A 176 -14.88 3.84 -13.24
N GLY A 177 -15.77 4.59 -12.59
CA GLY A 177 -16.76 5.46 -13.23
C GLY A 177 -16.14 6.70 -13.88
N CYS A 178 -15.01 7.17 -13.38
CA CYS A 178 -14.32 8.38 -13.86
C CYS A 178 -13.22 8.10 -14.89
N VAL A 179 -12.97 6.81 -15.21
CA VAL A 179 -11.87 6.44 -16.13
C VAL A 179 -12.09 6.98 -17.53
N ASN A 180 -11.16 7.78 -18.01
CA ASN A 180 -11.11 8.35 -19.35
C ASN A 180 -10.03 7.70 -20.20
N GLY A 181 -10.25 7.56 -21.52
CA GLY A 181 -9.28 7.06 -22.50
C GLY A 181 -9.83 5.99 -23.43
N ALA A 182 -9.46 6.08 -24.71
CA ALA A 182 -10.00 5.24 -25.79
C ALA A 182 -9.44 3.80 -25.80
N THR A 183 -8.27 3.56 -25.18
CA THR A 183 -7.61 2.24 -25.17
C THR A 183 -7.26 1.83 -23.76
N GLY A 184 -7.41 0.54 -23.43
CA GLY A 184 -7.20 0.00 -22.07
C GLY A 184 -5.84 0.31 -21.44
N SER A 185 -4.77 0.46 -22.26
CA SER A 185 -3.40 0.73 -21.77
C SER A 185 -3.12 2.19 -21.42
N HIS A 186 -3.98 3.13 -21.83
CA HIS A 186 -3.82 4.58 -21.60
C HIS A 186 -4.94 5.18 -20.77
N GLN A 187 -5.80 4.35 -20.18
CA GLN A 187 -6.86 4.81 -19.30
C GLN A 187 -6.26 5.41 -18.03
N ARG A 188 -6.77 6.57 -17.63
CA ARG A 188 -6.37 7.28 -16.41
C ARG A 188 -7.60 7.90 -15.75
N PHE A 189 -7.49 8.10 -14.45
CA PHE A 189 -8.34 9.00 -13.67
C PHE A 189 -7.48 10.08 -13.03
N HIS A 190 -8.09 11.14 -12.56
CA HIS A 190 -7.43 12.24 -11.89
C HIS A 190 -7.77 12.27 -10.41
N ALA A 191 -6.93 12.90 -9.61
CA ALA A 191 -7.15 12.99 -8.17
C ALA A 191 -8.45 13.74 -7.86
N GLU A 192 -8.73 14.78 -8.63
CA GLU A 192 -9.92 15.62 -8.53
C GLU A 192 -11.22 14.82 -8.70
N ASP A 193 -11.18 13.72 -9.46
CA ASP A 193 -12.32 12.82 -9.67
C ASP A 193 -12.76 12.11 -8.37
N THR A 194 -11.92 12.12 -7.35
CA THR A 194 -12.18 11.43 -6.07
C THR A 194 -12.45 12.38 -4.90
N GLU A 195 -12.28 13.69 -5.08
CA GLU A 195 -12.43 14.68 -3.99
C GLU A 195 -13.84 14.70 -3.41
N ASP A 196 -14.85 14.54 -4.25
CA ASP A 196 -16.26 14.56 -3.85
C ASP A 196 -16.79 13.20 -3.35
N PHE A 197 -15.93 12.17 -3.23
CA PHE A 197 -16.34 10.89 -2.66
C PHE A 197 -16.76 11.08 -1.20
N LEU A 198 -18.00 10.65 -0.87
CA LEU A 198 -18.58 10.83 0.46
C LEU A 198 -18.16 9.72 1.41
N CYS A 199 -17.70 10.11 2.59
CA CYS A 199 -17.21 9.21 3.63
C CYS A 199 -18.02 9.42 4.92
N PRO A 200 -18.50 8.35 5.57
CA PRO A 200 -19.04 8.45 6.91
C PRO A 200 -17.91 8.75 7.88
N TYR A 201 -18.09 9.72 8.76
CA TYR A 201 -17.02 10.23 9.60
C TYR A 201 -17.49 10.54 11.03
N ASN A 202 -16.74 9.99 11.97
CA ASN A 202 -16.75 10.39 13.37
C ASN A 202 -15.30 10.33 13.87
N LYS A 203 -14.77 11.46 14.34
CA LYS A 203 -13.35 11.62 14.70
C LYS A 203 -12.84 10.57 15.68
N ASP A 204 -13.62 10.32 16.73
CA ASP A 204 -13.22 9.39 17.79
C ASP A 204 -13.22 7.96 17.27
N VAL A 205 -14.25 7.59 16.50
CA VAL A 205 -14.36 6.27 15.87
C VAL A 205 -13.25 6.05 14.83
N VAL A 206 -12.94 7.05 14.02
CA VAL A 206 -11.83 6.98 13.05
C VAL A 206 -10.50 6.76 13.76
N ASN A 207 -10.25 7.44 14.87
CA ASN A 207 -9.05 7.26 15.68
C ASN A 207 -8.98 5.85 16.31
N GLU A 208 -10.09 5.32 16.81
CA GLU A 208 -10.15 3.96 17.36
C GLU A 208 -9.93 2.92 16.27
N PHE A 209 -10.58 3.09 15.13
CA PHE A 209 -10.40 2.22 13.97
C PHE A 209 -8.95 2.22 13.48
N SER A 210 -8.32 3.40 13.39
CA SER A 210 -6.92 3.53 12.96
C SER A 210 -5.99 2.72 13.86
N LYS A 211 -6.17 2.76 15.18
CA LYS A 211 -5.39 1.94 16.12
C LYS A 211 -5.55 0.43 15.90
N LEU A 212 -6.69 -0.02 15.37
CA LEU A 212 -6.91 -1.44 15.02
C LEU A 212 -6.24 -1.82 13.68
N ILE A 213 -6.20 -0.89 12.71
CA ILE A 213 -5.67 -1.15 11.38
C ILE A 213 -4.15 -0.98 11.30
N GLU A 214 -3.56 -0.01 12.00
CA GLU A 214 -2.12 0.23 12.01
C GLU A 214 -1.27 -1.03 12.23
N PRO A 215 -1.53 -1.89 13.23
CA PRO A 215 -0.77 -3.12 13.42
C PRO A 215 -0.89 -4.08 12.23
N ILE A 216 -2.04 -4.10 11.55
CA ILE A 216 -2.26 -4.92 10.36
C ILE A 216 -1.39 -4.42 9.20
N LEU A 217 -1.37 -3.10 8.97
CA LEU A 217 -0.57 -2.49 7.91
C LEU A 217 0.93 -2.63 8.18
N SER A 218 1.36 -2.43 9.43
CA SER A 218 2.74 -2.66 9.85
C SER A 218 3.16 -4.10 9.62
N GLN A 219 2.35 -5.07 10.02
CA GLN A 219 2.63 -6.49 9.80
C GLN A 219 2.71 -6.84 8.31
N MET A 220 1.85 -6.25 7.47
CA MET A 220 1.92 -6.43 6.02
C MET A 220 3.23 -5.88 5.45
N HIS A 221 3.70 -4.75 5.95
CA HIS A 221 4.99 -4.15 5.58
C HIS A 221 6.14 -5.08 5.95
N ASP A 222 6.20 -5.55 7.20
CA ASP A 222 7.25 -6.42 7.72
C ASP A 222 7.35 -7.74 6.95
N LEU A 223 6.23 -8.38 6.65
CA LEU A 223 6.19 -9.61 5.86
C LEU A 223 6.72 -9.43 4.43
N ARG A 224 6.55 -8.24 3.83
CA ARG A 224 7.14 -7.90 2.52
C ARG A 224 8.66 -7.79 2.64
N HIS A 225 9.15 -7.06 3.65
CA HIS A 225 10.58 -6.92 3.93
C HIS A 225 11.24 -8.25 4.27
N GLU A 226 10.62 -9.10 5.07
CA GLU A 226 11.09 -10.45 5.35
C GLU A 226 11.27 -11.27 4.06
N ASN A 227 10.33 -11.18 3.11
CA ASN A 227 10.45 -11.84 1.82
C ASN A 227 11.69 -11.39 1.02
N VAL A 228 12.03 -10.09 1.09
CA VAL A 228 13.23 -9.55 0.43
C VAL A 228 14.50 -10.09 1.10
N MET A 229 14.55 -10.06 2.43
CA MET A 229 15.68 -10.59 3.19
C MET A 229 15.88 -12.08 2.92
N LEU A 230 14.82 -12.85 2.92
CA LEU A 230 14.85 -14.26 2.54
C LEU A 230 15.35 -14.46 1.10
N ALA A 231 14.95 -13.60 0.16
CA ALA A 231 15.42 -13.63 -1.21
C ALA A 231 16.92 -13.29 -1.31
N SER A 232 17.40 -12.26 -0.68
CA SER A 232 18.80 -11.86 -0.63
C SER A 232 19.68 -12.96 -0.01
N THR A 233 19.26 -13.49 1.15
CA THR A 233 19.97 -14.60 1.82
C THR A 233 20.13 -15.81 0.92
N ARG A 234 19.11 -16.15 0.13
CA ARG A 234 19.24 -17.22 -0.86
C ARG A 234 20.31 -16.92 -1.90
N ASP A 235 20.14 -15.79 -2.52
CA ASP A 235 20.96 -15.46 -3.67
C ASP A 235 22.44 -15.35 -3.27
N THR A 236 22.69 -15.04 -2.00
CA THR A 236 24.04 -15.06 -1.42
C THR A 236 24.52 -16.47 -1.08
N LEU A 237 23.68 -17.30 -0.47
CA LEU A 237 24.10 -18.60 0.05
C LEU A 237 24.09 -19.70 -1.03
N LEU A 238 23.19 -19.60 -2.00
CA LEU A 238 23.03 -20.67 -2.99
C LEU A 238 24.28 -20.91 -3.84
N PRO A 239 24.97 -19.88 -4.39
CA PRO A 239 26.24 -20.08 -5.12
C PRO A 239 27.32 -20.72 -4.25
N ARG A 240 27.46 -20.31 -2.99
CA ARG A 240 28.48 -20.80 -2.05
C ARG A 240 28.23 -22.26 -1.65
N LEU A 241 26.97 -22.66 -1.55
CA LEU A 241 26.59 -24.06 -1.34
C LEU A 241 26.84 -24.92 -2.61
N MET A 242 26.63 -24.32 -3.80
CA MET A 242 26.85 -25.00 -5.06
C MET A 242 28.33 -25.21 -5.37
N SER A 243 29.17 -24.26 -5.01
CA SER A 243 30.63 -24.36 -5.19
C SER A 243 31.30 -25.28 -4.13
N GLY A 244 30.56 -25.71 -3.10
CA GLY A 244 31.12 -26.47 -1.98
C GLY A 244 31.93 -25.63 -0.98
N GLU A 245 31.93 -24.30 -1.13
CA GLU A 245 32.57 -23.35 -0.22
C GLU A 245 31.91 -23.37 1.17
N LEU A 246 30.59 -23.59 1.21
CA LEU A 246 29.83 -23.78 2.46
C LEU A 246 29.31 -25.22 2.53
N LYS A 247 29.57 -25.88 3.65
CA LYS A 247 29.00 -27.20 3.96
C LYS A 247 27.82 -27.03 4.90
N ILE A 248 26.75 -27.78 4.66
CA ILE A 248 25.50 -27.70 5.46
C ILE A 248 25.74 -27.99 6.95
N ASN A 249 26.75 -28.80 7.29
CA ASN A 249 27.11 -29.14 8.66
C ASN A 249 27.78 -27.98 9.44
N GLU A 250 28.17 -26.89 8.77
CA GLU A 250 28.80 -25.71 9.37
C GLU A 250 27.78 -24.59 9.65
N ILE A 251 26.51 -24.76 9.22
CA ILE A 251 25.43 -23.78 9.37
C ILE A 251 24.48 -24.13 10.53
N ALA A 252 24.60 -25.32 11.11
CA ALA A 252 23.80 -25.78 12.23
C ALA A 252 24.50 -25.49 13.56
N CYS A 253 24.43 -24.23 13.99
CA CYS A 253 24.66 -23.80 15.39
C CYS A 253 23.62 -22.75 15.76
#